data_1d1c90be30822e0e4069c0125ec0782a
#
_entry.id   1d1c90be30822e0e4069c0125ec0782a
#
_cell.length_a   1.000
_cell.length_b   1.000
_cell.length_c   1.000
_cell.angle_alpha   90.00
_cell.angle_beta   90.00
_cell.angle_gamma   90.00
#
_symmetry.space_group_name_H-M   'P 1'
#
loop_
_entity.id
_entity.type
_entity.pdbx_description
1 polymer ?
#
loop_
_entity_poly.entity_id
_entity_poly.type
_entity_poly.pdbx_seq_one_letter_code
_entity_poly.pdbx_strand_id
1 'polypeptide(L)'
;MIGLPDETPRDFLRTIKLNAELKIDRLHLSIFYPYKGTILYNLCREQKLIRKKIPKNFNKKEDTILKLKDFKRKDILYLFENFHLLINLWRGNKLVYKLYSIVPSSRFFKISQSLGRTLVKVFSLDLVKMKS
;
A
#
# COMPACT_ATOMS: atom_id res chain seq x y z
N MET A 1 -2.30 0.99 10.06
CA MET A 1 -2.29 -0.43 9.63
C MET A 1 -2.85 -0.54 8.23
N ILE A 2 -2.53 -1.62 7.51
CA ILE A 2 -3.07 -1.98 6.19
C ILE A 2 -3.53 -3.44 6.19
N GLY A 3 -4.58 -3.77 5.42
CA GLY A 3 -5.11 -5.12 5.26
C GLY A 3 -6.10 -5.53 6.36
N LEU A 4 -6.88 -4.59 6.87
CA LEU A 4 -7.98 -4.85 7.79
C LEU A 4 -9.13 -5.61 7.09
N PRO A 5 -9.95 -6.39 7.82
CA PRO A 5 -11.22 -6.89 7.28
C PRO A 5 -12.02 -5.75 6.64
N ASP A 6 -12.65 -6.03 5.50
CA ASP A 6 -13.48 -5.11 4.71
C ASP A 6 -12.75 -3.86 4.13
N GLU A 7 -11.45 -3.71 4.39
CA GLU A 7 -10.65 -2.64 3.79
C GLU A 7 -10.45 -2.89 2.28
N THR A 8 -10.55 -1.81 1.50
CA THR A 8 -10.26 -1.81 0.06
C THR A 8 -8.96 -1.02 -0.24
N PRO A 9 -8.33 -1.22 -1.41
CA PRO A 9 -7.21 -0.38 -1.84
C PRO A 9 -7.55 1.11 -1.84
N ARG A 10 -8.80 1.46 -2.18
CA ARG A 10 -9.29 2.84 -2.21
C ARG A 10 -9.29 3.47 -0.80
N ASP A 11 -9.69 2.71 0.21
CA ASP A 11 -9.73 3.20 1.59
C ASP A 11 -8.31 3.42 2.11
N PHE A 12 -7.39 2.51 1.78
CA PHE A 12 -5.99 2.71 2.15
C PHE A 12 -5.34 3.90 1.41
N LEU A 13 -5.68 4.14 0.15
CA LEU A 13 -5.22 5.34 -0.58
C LEU A 13 -5.76 6.64 0.05
N ARG A 14 -6.95 6.64 0.65
CA ARG A 14 -7.45 7.78 1.44
C ARG A 14 -6.62 7.99 2.70
N THR A 15 -6.22 6.91 3.37
CA THR A 15 -5.29 6.95 4.52
C THR A 15 -3.94 7.57 4.12
N ILE A 16 -3.39 7.21 2.96
CA ILE A 16 -2.15 7.81 2.43
C ILE A 16 -2.31 9.32 2.24
N LYS A 17 -3.40 9.76 1.60
CA LYS A 17 -3.68 11.19 1.39
C LYS A 17 -3.78 11.95 2.70
N LEU A 18 -4.55 11.44 3.65
CA LEU A 18 -4.69 12.04 4.97
C LEU A 18 -3.34 12.23 5.67
N ASN A 19 -2.51 11.18 5.69
CA ASN A 19 -1.18 11.26 6.29
C ASN A 19 -0.25 12.24 5.55
N ALA A 20 -0.40 12.37 4.23
CA ALA A 20 0.35 13.36 3.46
C ALA A 20 -0.06 14.81 3.81
N GLU A 21 -1.35 15.05 4.02
CA GLU A 21 -1.91 16.36 4.35
C GLU A 21 -1.56 16.78 5.80
N LEU A 22 -1.55 15.84 6.73
CA LEU A 22 -1.20 16.09 8.14
C LEU A 22 0.29 16.43 8.36
N LYS A 23 1.15 16.30 7.36
CA LYS A 23 2.59 16.62 7.40
C LYS A 23 3.33 16.01 8.61
N ILE A 24 2.96 14.78 8.98
CA ILE A 24 3.57 14.06 10.10
C ILE A 24 4.99 13.65 9.71
N ASP A 25 5.97 13.90 10.60
CA ASP A 25 7.38 13.62 10.34
C ASP A 25 7.74 12.15 10.43
N ARG A 26 7.10 11.42 11.37
CA ARG A 26 7.34 9.99 11.58
C ARG A 26 6.06 9.20 11.40
N LEU A 27 6.06 8.34 10.40
CA LEU A 27 4.96 7.45 10.10
C LEU A 27 5.45 6.01 10.16
N HIS A 28 4.75 5.17 10.90
CA HIS A 28 4.98 3.73 10.93
C HIS A 28 3.75 3.00 10.41
N LEU A 29 3.96 2.14 9.42
CA LEU A 29 2.92 1.28 8.86
C LEU A 29 3.19 -0.17 9.26
N SER A 30 2.14 -0.91 9.60
CA SER A 30 2.19 -2.35 9.82
C SER A 30 1.08 -3.04 9.04
N ILE A 31 1.35 -4.27 8.60
CA ILE A 31 0.32 -5.13 8.02
C ILE A 31 -0.51 -5.71 9.17
N PHE A 32 -1.83 -5.72 9.02
CA PHE A 32 -2.74 -6.26 10.03
C PHE A 32 -2.54 -7.78 10.18
N TYR A 33 -2.36 -8.21 11.42
CA TYR A 33 -2.31 -9.61 11.79
C TYR A 33 -3.38 -9.92 12.84
N PRO A 34 -4.29 -10.87 12.59
CA PRO A 34 -5.37 -11.24 13.52
C PRO A 34 -4.82 -12.10 14.66
N TYR A 35 -4.63 -11.52 15.84
CA TYR A 35 -4.20 -12.25 17.04
C TYR A 35 -5.35 -12.99 17.68
N LYS A 36 -5.13 -14.26 18.03
CA LYS A 36 -6.11 -15.09 18.74
C LYS A 36 -6.57 -14.40 20.04
N GLY A 37 -7.86 -14.50 20.34
CA GLY A 37 -8.46 -13.87 21.52
C GLY A 37 -8.95 -12.43 21.28
N THR A 38 -8.70 -11.83 20.11
CA THR A 38 -9.24 -10.51 19.76
C THR A 38 -10.55 -10.60 19.00
N ILE A 39 -11.38 -9.55 19.11
CA ILE A 39 -12.65 -9.43 18.37
C ILE A 39 -12.41 -9.54 16.86
N LEU A 40 -11.37 -8.86 16.35
CA LEU A 40 -11.01 -8.89 14.93
C LEU A 40 -10.58 -10.28 14.47
N TYR A 41 -9.93 -11.07 15.33
CA TYR A 41 -9.62 -12.47 15.01
C TYR A 41 -10.91 -13.30 14.83
N ASN A 42 -11.87 -13.15 15.75
CA ASN A 42 -13.15 -13.85 15.67
C ASN A 42 -13.90 -13.46 14.40
N LEU A 43 -13.97 -12.18 14.07
CA LEU A 43 -14.55 -11.68 12.82
C LEU A 43 -13.89 -12.31 11.59
N CYS A 44 -12.54 -12.30 11.53
CA CYS A 44 -11.81 -12.92 10.43
C CYS A 44 -12.07 -14.42 10.29
N ARG A 45 -12.31 -15.11 11.40
CA ARG A 45 -12.61 -16.54 11.45
C ARG A 45 -14.03 -16.84 10.96
N GLU A 46 -15.01 -16.08 11.43
CA GLU A 46 -16.42 -16.16 11.03
C GLU A 46 -16.58 -15.90 9.53
N GLN A 47 -15.93 -14.87 9.03
CA GLN A 47 -15.93 -14.52 7.60
C GLN A 47 -15.01 -15.40 6.75
N LYS A 48 -14.34 -16.41 7.34
CA LYS A 48 -13.42 -17.35 6.65
C LYS A 48 -12.29 -16.64 5.89
N LEU A 49 -11.83 -15.50 6.38
CA LEU A 49 -10.78 -14.71 5.75
C LEU A 49 -9.37 -15.27 6.00
N ILE A 50 -9.17 -16.07 7.07
CA ILE A 50 -7.87 -16.64 7.42
C ILE A 50 -7.50 -17.78 6.47
N ARG A 51 -6.31 -17.73 5.89
CA ARG A 51 -5.79 -18.78 5.01
C ARG A 51 -5.64 -20.11 5.75
N LYS A 52 -6.04 -21.22 5.10
CA LYS A 52 -5.90 -22.58 5.66
C LYS A 52 -4.44 -23.03 5.74
N LYS A 53 -3.60 -22.59 4.81
CA LYS A 53 -2.16 -22.93 4.78
C LYS A 53 -1.33 -21.66 4.86
N ILE A 54 -0.53 -21.54 5.91
CA ILE A 54 0.44 -20.46 6.12
C ILE A 54 1.82 -21.02 5.76
N PRO A 55 2.63 -20.35 4.93
CA PRO A 55 3.99 -20.78 4.61
C PRO A 55 4.85 -20.93 5.86
N LYS A 56 5.81 -21.89 5.90
CA LYS A 56 6.70 -22.10 7.05
C LYS A 56 7.56 -20.88 7.37
N ASN A 57 7.95 -20.11 6.35
CA ASN A 57 8.76 -18.88 6.45
C ASN A 57 7.91 -17.61 6.45
N PHE A 58 6.65 -17.69 6.92
CA PHE A 58 5.76 -16.53 6.99
C PHE A 58 6.26 -15.47 8.00
N ASN A 59 6.45 -14.24 7.53
CA ASN A 59 6.80 -13.10 8.37
C ASN A 59 5.57 -12.22 8.63
N LYS A 60 5.13 -12.16 9.88
CA LYS A 60 3.97 -11.36 10.33
C LYS A 60 4.11 -9.86 10.05
N LYS A 61 5.35 -9.35 9.98
CA LYS A 61 5.63 -7.93 9.76
C LYS A 61 5.57 -7.53 8.30
N GLU A 62 5.77 -8.49 7.39
CA GLU A 62 5.97 -8.24 5.95
C GLU A 62 4.93 -8.91 5.07
N ASP A 63 4.01 -9.69 5.65
CA ASP A 63 3.01 -10.43 4.88
C ASP A 63 1.68 -10.54 5.62
N THR A 64 0.61 -10.89 4.89
CA THR A 64 -0.73 -11.11 5.42
C THR A 64 -1.17 -12.55 5.29
N ILE A 65 -1.81 -13.09 6.35
CA ILE A 65 -2.50 -14.38 6.32
C ILE A 65 -3.95 -14.27 5.88
N LEU A 66 -4.45 -13.05 5.65
CA LEU A 66 -5.83 -12.84 5.24
C LEU A 66 -6.02 -13.00 3.73
N LYS A 67 -7.17 -13.50 3.37
CA LYS A 67 -7.68 -13.58 2.00
C LYS A 67 -8.89 -12.66 1.90
N LEU A 68 -8.63 -11.36 1.72
CA LEU A 68 -9.68 -10.37 1.54
C LEU A 68 -10.26 -10.45 0.13
N LYS A 69 -11.55 -10.15 -0.01
CA LYS A 69 -12.28 -10.19 -1.29
C LYS A 69 -11.77 -9.11 -2.24
N ASP A 70 -11.76 -7.87 -1.77
CA ASP A 70 -11.52 -6.69 -2.59
C ASP A 70 -10.11 -6.11 -2.43
N PHE A 71 -9.31 -6.64 -1.48
CA PHE A 71 -7.93 -6.23 -1.24
C PHE A 71 -6.98 -7.43 -1.32
N LYS A 72 -6.47 -7.70 -2.52
CA LYS A 72 -5.60 -8.86 -2.77
C LYS A 72 -4.26 -8.71 -2.08
N ARG A 73 -3.66 -9.83 -1.62
CA ARG A 73 -2.34 -9.85 -0.98
C ARG A 73 -1.28 -9.04 -1.72
N LYS A 74 -1.19 -9.18 -3.04
CA LYS A 74 -0.20 -8.44 -3.85
C LYS A 74 -0.40 -6.93 -3.81
N ASP A 75 -1.64 -6.46 -3.64
CA ASP A 75 -1.96 -5.04 -3.55
C ASP A 75 -1.63 -4.49 -2.16
N ILE A 76 -1.88 -5.30 -1.11
CA ILE A 76 -1.49 -4.99 0.27
C ILE A 76 0.03 -4.82 0.36
N LEU A 77 0.80 -5.79 -0.15
CA LEU A 77 2.26 -5.74 -0.13
C LEU A 77 2.79 -4.56 -0.94
N TYR A 78 2.26 -4.34 -2.14
CA TYR A 78 2.66 -3.21 -2.98
C TYR A 78 2.44 -1.86 -2.29
N LEU A 79 1.27 -1.64 -1.71
CA LEU A 79 0.93 -0.40 -1.00
C LEU A 79 1.71 -0.26 0.30
N PHE A 80 2.02 -1.36 0.99
CA PHE A 80 2.87 -1.38 2.17
C PHE A 80 4.30 -0.95 1.83
N GLU A 81 4.92 -1.56 0.83
CA GLU A 81 6.28 -1.26 0.39
C GLU A 81 6.43 0.17 -0.15
N ASN A 82 5.40 0.67 -0.83
CA ASN A 82 5.43 2.01 -1.44
C ASN A 82 4.77 3.10 -0.59
N PHE A 83 4.44 2.84 0.68
CA PHE A 83 3.69 3.77 1.54
C PHE A 83 4.35 5.15 1.64
N HIS A 84 5.62 5.21 2.01
CA HIS A 84 6.36 6.48 2.14
C HIS A 84 6.55 7.19 0.80
N LEU A 85 6.82 6.42 -0.26
CA LEU A 85 6.91 6.97 -1.61
C LEU A 85 5.60 7.62 -2.03
N LEU A 86 4.47 6.96 -1.82
CA LEU A 86 3.14 7.47 -2.17
C LEU A 86 2.79 8.74 -1.40
N ILE A 87 3.15 8.84 -0.11
CA ILE A 87 2.98 10.06 0.68
C ILE A 87 3.80 11.22 0.09
N ASN A 88 5.07 10.97 -0.24
CA ASN A 88 5.94 11.98 -0.81
C ASN A 88 5.48 12.42 -2.20
N LEU A 89 5.03 11.49 -3.04
CA LEU A 89 4.46 11.80 -4.36
C LEU A 89 3.17 12.62 -4.24
N TRP A 90 2.30 12.32 -3.28
CA TRP A 90 1.10 13.13 -3.05
C TRP A 90 1.43 14.57 -2.68
N ARG A 91 2.48 14.77 -1.85
CA ARG A 91 2.96 16.10 -1.43
C ARG A 91 3.61 16.87 -2.57
N GLY A 92 4.39 16.20 -3.42
CA GLY A 92 5.23 16.82 -4.44
C GLY A 92 4.64 16.77 -5.86
N ASN A 93 4.16 15.62 -6.30
CA ASN A 93 3.69 15.42 -7.69
C ASN A 93 2.46 14.51 -7.77
N LYS A 94 1.29 15.14 -7.81
CA LYS A 94 0.00 14.43 -7.85
C LYS A 94 -0.20 13.60 -9.12
N LEU A 95 0.42 13.96 -10.25
CA LEU A 95 0.32 13.18 -11.48
C LEU A 95 1.06 11.85 -11.35
N VAL A 96 2.31 11.89 -10.88
CA VAL A 96 3.10 10.68 -10.63
C VAL A 96 2.44 9.84 -9.53
N TYR A 97 1.90 10.47 -8.48
CA TYR A 97 1.10 9.77 -7.47
C TYR A 97 -0.04 8.96 -8.09
N LYS A 98 -0.83 9.55 -8.99
CA LYS A 98 -1.93 8.84 -9.65
C LYS A 98 -1.47 7.57 -10.37
N LEU A 99 -0.30 7.60 -11.01
CA LEU A 99 0.26 6.45 -11.71
C LEU A 99 0.73 5.35 -10.72
N TYR A 100 1.39 5.72 -9.64
CA TYR A 100 1.86 4.78 -8.63
C TYR A 100 0.75 4.26 -7.70
N SER A 101 -0.37 4.96 -7.58
CA SER A 101 -1.53 4.50 -6.78
C SER A 101 -2.34 3.39 -7.45
N ILE A 102 -2.01 3.03 -8.71
CA ILE A 102 -2.64 1.90 -9.40
C ILE A 102 -2.07 0.59 -8.83
N VAL A 103 -2.93 -0.20 -8.21
CA VAL A 103 -2.52 -1.46 -7.57
C VAL A 103 -2.26 -2.58 -8.59
N PRO A 104 -1.40 -3.58 -8.23
CA PRO A 104 -0.99 -4.67 -9.13
C PRO A 104 -2.11 -5.51 -9.72
N SER A 105 -3.27 -5.57 -9.08
CA SER A 105 -4.43 -6.30 -9.61
C SER A 105 -5.13 -5.57 -10.76
N SER A 106 -4.84 -4.29 -10.97
CA SER A 106 -5.38 -3.51 -12.08
C SER A 106 -4.76 -3.90 -13.43
N ARG A 107 -5.57 -3.89 -14.49
CA ARG A 107 -5.10 -4.10 -15.88
C ARG A 107 -4.08 -3.04 -16.33
N PHE A 108 -4.16 -1.86 -15.76
CA PHE A 108 -3.31 -0.72 -16.14
C PHE A 108 -2.00 -0.63 -15.34
N PHE A 109 -1.77 -1.53 -14.39
CA PHE A 109 -0.61 -1.47 -13.50
C PHE A 109 0.74 -1.39 -14.24
N LYS A 110 0.98 -2.28 -15.21
CA LYS A 110 2.25 -2.30 -15.97
C LYS A 110 2.50 -1.00 -16.73
N ILE A 111 1.47 -0.46 -17.37
CA ILE A 111 1.54 0.79 -18.13
C ILE A 111 1.79 1.97 -17.18
N SER A 112 1.05 2.05 -16.07
CA SER A 112 1.20 3.11 -15.08
C SER A 112 2.58 3.15 -14.45
N GLN A 113 3.16 1.99 -14.12
CA GLN A 113 4.51 1.90 -13.53
C GLN A 113 5.60 2.29 -14.55
N SER A 114 5.44 1.93 -15.82
CA SER A 114 6.37 2.35 -16.86
C SER A 114 6.36 3.88 -17.05
N LEU A 115 5.19 4.48 -17.17
CA LEU A 115 5.01 5.93 -17.28
C LEU A 115 5.50 6.65 -16.02
N GLY A 116 5.18 6.14 -14.83
CA GLY A 116 5.62 6.72 -13.57
C GLY A 116 7.14 6.74 -13.42
N ARG A 117 7.83 5.67 -13.78
CA ARG A 117 9.32 5.62 -13.78
C ARG A 117 9.93 6.62 -14.74
N THR A 118 9.37 6.78 -15.92
CA THR A 118 9.81 7.77 -16.90
C THR A 118 9.65 9.19 -16.37
N LEU A 119 8.49 9.52 -15.79
CA LEU A 119 8.23 10.84 -15.21
C LEU A 119 9.17 11.14 -14.04
N VAL A 120 9.40 10.18 -13.14
CA VAL A 120 10.36 10.37 -12.02
C VAL A 120 11.76 10.67 -12.55
N LYS A 121 12.23 9.99 -13.60
CA LYS A 121 13.55 10.26 -14.21
C LYS A 121 13.61 11.67 -14.82
N VAL A 122 12.58 12.10 -15.52
CA VAL A 122 12.53 13.45 -16.11
C VAL A 122 12.59 14.52 -15.02
N PHE A 123 11.74 14.42 -13.99
CA PHE A 123 11.73 15.39 -12.91
C PHE A 123 13.02 15.40 -12.05
N SER A 124 13.69 14.26 -11.89
CA SER A 124 14.99 14.22 -11.19
C SER A 124 16.11 14.91 -11.97
N LEU A 125 16.09 14.84 -13.30
CA LEU A 125 17.04 15.54 -14.16
C LEU A 125 16.85 17.06 -14.14
N ASP A 126 15.59 17.53 -14.08
CA ASP A 126 15.30 18.96 -13.97
C ASP A 126 15.72 19.54 -12.61
N LEU A 127 15.57 18.80 -11.53
CA LEU A 127 16.03 19.22 -10.19
C LEU A 127 17.56 19.33 -10.08
N VAL A 128 18.30 18.49 -10.80
CA VAL A 128 19.78 18.58 -10.87
C VAL A 128 20.22 19.80 -11.67
N LYS A 129 19.53 20.14 -12.75
CA LYS A 129 19.81 21.34 -13.58
C LYS A 129 19.48 22.66 -12.87
N MET A 130 18.55 22.68 -11.92
CA MET A 130 18.22 23.88 -11.15
C MET A 130 19.18 24.15 -9.97
N LYS A 131 20.06 23.20 -9.65
CA LYS A 131 21.07 23.34 -8.56
C LYS A 131 22.49 23.60 -9.07
N SER A 132 22.70 23.64 -10.37
CA SER A 132 23.94 24.06 -11.05
C SER A 132 23.80 25.48 -11.59
#